data_da39ecb011dfd38067e5e5d9d69de953
#
_entry.id   da39ecb011dfd38067e5e5d9d69de953
#
_cell.length_a   1.000
_cell.length_b   1.000
_cell.length_c   1.000
_cell.angle_alpha   90.00
_cell.angle_beta   90.00
_cell.angle_gamma   90.00
#
_symmetry.space_group_name_H-M   'P 1'
#
loop_
_entity.id
_entity.type
_entity.pdbx_description
1 polymer ?
#
loop_
_entity_poly.entity_id
_entity_poly.type
_entity_poly.pdbx_seq_one_letter_code
_entity_poly.pdbx_strand_id
1 'polypeptide(L)'
;AYLGHDARRPAPLILGHEAAGVIAGGTRDGERVTINPLVHCGACRACLAGRENLCPNRQIISMQPREGAFAQFVSIPEANLVVVPDHVHLDHASLAEPLAVSWHAVRLGLASLHSGAEQRALVIGGGAIGLAAALAFRAQGMNDVTIVEPNTGRRAFLQEICGQTAVAEVTGQYGIVVDAVGYAATRAVASAHTEPGGVITHIGLGEDTDGLDIRRMTLQEITFIGTYTYTAQDFRDTAAAIFDGRLGALDWIETRALSEGAAAFAELRAGRVAAPKIVLHPWPLSS
;
A
#
# COMPACT_ATOMS: atom_id res chain seq x y z
N ALA A 1 10.05 4.10 -12.00
CA ALA A 1 10.90 5.22 -11.55
C ALA A 1 12.39 4.85 -11.65
N TYR A 2 12.89 3.84 -10.92
CA TYR A 2 14.33 3.48 -10.84
C TYR A 2 15.03 3.34 -12.21
N LEU A 3 14.36 2.86 -13.24
CA LEU A 3 14.89 2.72 -14.60
C LEU A 3 14.66 3.95 -15.49
N GLY A 4 14.06 5.02 -14.98
CA GLY A 4 13.74 6.22 -15.77
C GLY A 4 12.55 6.08 -16.74
N HIS A 5 11.81 4.97 -16.69
CA HIS A 5 10.68 4.74 -17.62
C HIS A 5 9.33 5.29 -17.13
N ASP A 6 9.25 5.80 -15.90
CA ASP A 6 8.01 6.41 -15.38
C ASP A 6 7.94 7.89 -15.78
N ALA A 7 7.10 8.21 -16.75
CA ALA A 7 6.90 9.57 -17.23
C ALA A 7 6.44 10.57 -16.13
N ARG A 8 5.88 10.07 -15.04
CA ARG A 8 5.49 10.89 -13.87
C ARG A 8 6.69 11.31 -13.01
N ARG A 9 7.85 10.66 -13.20
CA ARG A 9 9.07 10.86 -12.42
C ARG A 9 10.29 11.09 -13.31
N PRO A 10 10.30 12.20 -14.11
CA PRO A 10 11.44 12.53 -14.94
C PRO A 10 12.65 12.88 -14.07
N ALA A 11 13.84 12.46 -14.48
CA ALA A 11 15.09 12.84 -13.81
C ALA A 11 15.50 14.29 -14.18
N PRO A 12 16.21 15.04 -13.30
CA PRO A 12 16.61 14.64 -11.95
C PRO A 12 15.46 14.73 -10.97
N LEU A 13 15.38 13.80 -10.02
CA LEU A 13 14.36 13.77 -8.97
C LEU A 13 14.82 12.90 -7.80
N ILE A 14 14.71 13.40 -6.57
CA ILE A 14 14.84 12.57 -5.37
C ILE A 14 13.58 11.72 -5.25
N LEU A 15 13.76 10.41 -5.17
CA LEU A 15 12.67 9.44 -5.03
C LEU A 15 12.25 9.26 -3.55
N GLY A 16 11.24 8.43 -3.33
CA GLY A 16 10.71 8.08 -2.00
C GLY A 16 9.51 8.94 -1.60
N HIS A 17 8.42 8.28 -1.20
CA HIS A 17 7.19 8.97 -0.78
C HIS A 17 6.53 8.31 0.44
N GLU A 18 7.22 7.42 1.10
CA GLU A 18 6.81 6.74 2.31
C GLU A 18 7.82 7.11 3.39
N ALA A 19 7.44 7.89 4.40
CA ALA A 19 8.39 8.41 5.35
C ALA A 19 7.78 8.70 6.72
N ALA A 20 8.62 8.56 7.74
CA ALA A 20 8.41 9.08 9.08
C ALA A 20 9.73 9.71 9.56
N GLY A 21 9.65 10.63 10.49
CA GLY A 21 10.82 11.33 10.99
C GLY A 21 10.48 12.29 12.11
N VAL A 22 11.34 13.28 12.27
CA VAL A 22 11.22 14.31 13.31
C VAL A 22 11.21 15.68 12.63
N ILE A 23 10.31 16.54 13.08
CA ILE A 23 10.24 17.92 12.58
C ILE A 23 11.52 18.65 12.98
N ALA A 24 12.16 19.28 12.00
CA ALA A 24 13.37 20.07 12.21
C ALA A 24 13.06 21.59 12.16
N GLY A 25 13.17 22.26 13.28
CA GLY A 25 12.95 23.71 13.44
C GLY A 25 11.48 24.11 13.58
N GLY A 26 11.29 25.40 13.88
CA GLY A 26 9.95 25.98 14.12
C GLY A 26 9.41 25.67 15.51
N THR A 27 8.09 25.91 15.69
CA THR A 27 7.41 25.73 16.98
C THR A 27 7.15 24.28 17.35
N ARG A 28 7.26 23.37 16.38
CA ARG A 28 7.03 21.93 16.53
C ARG A 28 8.34 21.11 16.42
N ASP A 29 9.48 21.76 16.59
CA ASP A 29 10.79 21.10 16.55
C ASP A 29 10.84 19.92 17.51
N GLY A 30 11.35 18.78 17.04
CA GLY A 30 11.43 17.55 17.81
C GLY A 30 10.18 16.64 17.78
N GLU A 31 9.04 17.11 17.25
CA GLU A 31 7.86 16.26 17.12
C GLU A 31 8.08 15.11 16.14
N ARG A 32 7.71 13.91 16.56
CA ARG A 32 7.76 12.69 15.74
C ARG A 32 6.52 12.62 14.86
N VAL A 33 6.71 12.39 13.56
CA VAL A 33 5.61 12.42 12.58
C VAL A 33 5.77 11.34 11.52
N THR A 34 4.63 10.88 10.97
CA THR A 34 4.56 10.21 9.68
C THR A 34 3.93 11.14 8.65
N ILE A 35 4.29 10.95 7.38
CA ILE A 35 3.99 11.89 6.31
C ILE A 35 2.95 11.30 5.35
N ASN A 36 1.82 11.99 5.18
CA ASN A 36 0.95 11.79 4.02
C ASN A 36 1.58 12.49 2.81
N PRO A 37 2.12 11.76 1.83
CA PRO A 37 2.82 12.36 0.69
C PRO A 37 1.92 13.13 -0.28
N LEU A 38 0.59 12.95 -0.20
CA LEU A 38 -0.36 13.54 -1.12
C LEU A 38 -0.78 14.93 -0.65
N VAL A 39 -0.31 15.96 -1.35
CA VAL A 39 -0.69 17.36 -1.14
C VAL A 39 -1.82 17.70 -2.10
N HIS A 40 -2.96 18.12 -1.58
CA HIS A 40 -4.16 18.44 -2.34
C HIS A 40 -4.51 19.93 -2.26
N CYS A 41 -5.36 20.44 -3.14
CA CYS A 41 -5.69 21.88 -3.19
C CYS A 41 -6.70 22.33 -2.11
N GLY A 42 -7.43 21.42 -1.47
CA GLY A 42 -8.42 21.70 -0.44
C GLY A 42 -9.74 22.33 -0.92
N ALA A 43 -9.81 22.82 -2.17
CA ALA A 43 -10.93 23.65 -2.64
C ALA A 43 -11.72 23.05 -3.82
N CYS A 44 -11.21 22.05 -4.51
CA CYS A 44 -11.92 21.46 -5.64
C CYS A 44 -13.05 20.52 -5.17
N ARG A 45 -13.96 20.16 -6.09
CA ARG A 45 -15.09 19.27 -5.81
C ARG A 45 -14.67 17.97 -5.12
N ALA A 46 -13.56 17.36 -5.57
CA ALA A 46 -13.07 16.12 -4.97
C ALA A 46 -12.62 16.33 -3.52
N CYS A 47 -11.82 17.38 -3.25
CA CYS A 47 -11.38 17.70 -1.89
C CYS A 47 -12.54 18.01 -0.94
N LEU A 48 -13.53 18.80 -1.40
CA LEU A 48 -14.71 19.13 -0.61
C LEU A 48 -15.61 17.92 -0.32
N ALA A 49 -15.50 16.87 -1.14
CA ALA A 49 -16.19 15.60 -0.96
C ALA A 49 -15.38 14.55 -0.16
N GLY A 50 -14.21 14.92 0.43
CA GLY A 50 -13.33 13.98 1.14
C GLY A 50 -12.68 12.93 0.23
N ARG A 51 -12.48 13.27 -1.05
CA ARG A 51 -11.86 12.43 -2.08
C ARG A 51 -10.57 13.10 -2.59
N GLU A 52 -9.71 13.51 -1.68
CA GLU A 52 -8.50 14.29 -1.96
C GLU A 52 -7.53 13.55 -2.90
N ASN A 53 -7.54 12.24 -2.86
CA ASN A 53 -6.81 11.38 -3.78
C ASN A 53 -7.19 11.60 -5.26
N LEU A 54 -8.40 12.10 -5.52
CA LEU A 54 -8.90 12.42 -6.86
C LEU A 54 -8.79 13.92 -7.21
N CYS A 55 -8.09 14.71 -6.38
CA CYS A 55 -7.85 16.12 -6.65
C CYS A 55 -7.08 16.29 -7.97
N PRO A 56 -7.60 17.07 -8.95
CA PRO A 56 -6.91 17.28 -10.24
C PRO A 56 -5.59 18.04 -10.08
N ASN A 57 -5.46 18.82 -8.99
CA ASN A 57 -4.26 19.62 -8.68
C ASN A 57 -3.38 18.96 -7.60
N ARG A 58 -3.55 17.66 -7.36
CA ARG A 58 -2.74 16.96 -6.36
C ARG A 58 -1.28 16.93 -6.76
N GLN A 59 -0.44 17.04 -5.77
CA GLN A 59 1.01 16.82 -5.87
C GLN A 59 1.39 15.69 -4.92
N ILE A 60 2.40 14.93 -5.29
CA ILE A 60 2.91 13.85 -4.44
C ILE A 60 4.42 14.03 -4.33
N ILE A 61 5.00 13.93 -3.15
CA ILE A 61 6.46 13.92 -3.01
C ILE A 61 7.03 12.75 -3.82
N SER A 62 8.26 12.91 -4.34
CA SER A 62 8.84 11.98 -5.32
C SER A 62 8.19 12.04 -6.71
N MET A 63 7.45 13.13 -7.00
CA MET A 63 6.96 13.49 -8.34
C MET A 63 7.05 15.00 -8.52
N GLN A 64 7.54 15.47 -9.70
CA GLN A 64 7.63 16.90 -9.95
C GLN A 64 6.28 17.62 -9.65
N PRO A 65 6.28 18.76 -9.01
CA PRO A 65 7.44 19.60 -8.62
C PRO A 65 8.02 19.29 -7.23
N ARG A 66 7.69 18.15 -6.59
CA ARG A 66 8.11 17.84 -5.23
C ARG A 66 9.18 16.76 -5.20
N GLU A 67 10.30 17.07 -4.54
CA GLU A 67 11.33 16.09 -4.23
C GLU A 67 10.83 15.05 -3.23
N GLY A 68 11.45 13.87 -3.23
CA GLY A 68 11.08 12.75 -2.38
C GLY A 68 11.86 12.67 -1.08
N ALA A 69 11.59 11.59 -0.35
CA ALA A 69 12.08 11.35 1.01
C ALA A 69 13.32 10.44 1.10
N PHE A 70 13.91 10.01 -0.03
CA PHE A 70 15.23 9.35 0.02
C PHE A 70 16.33 10.39 0.23
N ALA A 71 16.23 11.11 1.34
CA ALA A 71 17.07 12.22 1.73
C ALA A 71 17.06 12.35 3.26
N GLN A 72 17.98 13.14 3.79
CA GLN A 72 18.03 13.48 5.21
C GLN A 72 16.88 14.40 5.64
N PHE A 73 16.40 15.23 4.72
CA PHE A 73 15.30 16.15 4.94
C PHE A 73 14.32 16.13 3.76
N VAL A 74 13.06 16.32 4.07
CA VAL A 74 11.98 16.49 3.09
C VAL A 74 11.08 17.64 3.52
N SER A 75 10.62 18.43 2.55
CA SER A 75 9.68 19.53 2.80
C SER A 75 8.28 19.14 2.40
N ILE A 76 7.32 19.29 3.32
CA ILE A 76 5.92 19.00 3.11
C ILE A 76 5.04 19.94 3.93
N PRO A 77 3.80 20.28 3.48
CA PRO A 77 2.89 21.08 4.29
C PRO A 77 2.56 20.43 5.62
N GLU A 78 2.42 21.22 6.67
CA GLU A 78 2.12 20.76 8.03
C GLU A 78 0.83 19.95 8.11
N ALA A 79 -0.18 20.30 7.31
CA ALA A 79 -1.45 19.56 7.22
C ALA A 79 -1.32 18.11 6.77
N ASN A 80 -0.17 17.73 6.22
CA ASN A 80 0.16 16.37 5.77
C ASN A 80 0.83 15.52 6.85
N LEU A 81 1.06 16.05 8.04
CA LEU A 81 1.75 15.38 9.12
C LEU A 81 0.76 14.72 10.09
N VAL A 82 1.06 13.50 10.51
CA VAL A 82 0.37 12.82 11.61
C VAL A 82 1.38 12.54 12.70
N VAL A 83 1.10 13.01 13.92
CA VAL A 83 1.98 12.85 15.09
C VAL A 83 2.07 11.37 15.45
N VAL A 84 3.29 10.91 15.66
CA VAL A 84 3.59 9.51 16.04
C VAL A 84 3.83 9.43 17.54
N PRO A 85 3.06 8.62 18.28
CA PRO A 85 3.27 8.41 19.72
C PRO A 85 4.67 7.86 20.04
N ASP A 86 5.19 8.16 21.23
CA ASP A 86 6.56 7.79 21.63
C ASP A 86 6.80 6.27 21.65
N HIS A 87 5.77 5.48 21.92
CA HIS A 87 5.86 4.02 21.96
C HIS A 87 5.91 3.35 20.58
N VAL A 88 5.67 4.10 19.48
CA VAL A 88 5.67 3.57 18.10
C VAL A 88 7.02 3.83 17.46
N HIS A 89 7.65 2.80 16.89
CA HIS A 89 8.90 2.97 16.15
C HIS A 89 8.67 3.74 14.85
N LEU A 90 9.56 4.66 14.48
CA LEU A 90 9.41 5.46 13.25
C LEU A 90 9.45 4.60 11.98
N ASP A 91 10.18 3.49 11.98
CA ASP A 91 10.19 2.54 10.87
C ASP A 91 8.79 1.97 10.61
N HIS A 92 8.06 1.60 11.67
CA HIS A 92 6.67 1.15 11.54
C HIS A 92 5.75 2.30 11.10
N ALA A 93 5.95 3.50 11.64
CA ALA A 93 5.18 4.68 11.23
C ALA A 93 5.42 5.06 9.76
N SER A 94 6.60 4.78 9.19
CA SER A 94 6.89 5.02 7.77
C SER A 94 6.08 4.14 6.82
N LEU A 95 5.50 3.04 7.33
CA LEU A 95 4.63 2.15 6.57
C LEU A 95 3.20 2.69 6.42
N ALA A 96 2.87 3.83 7.03
CA ALA A 96 1.51 4.39 6.96
C ALA A 96 1.05 4.60 5.51
N GLU A 97 1.94 5.01 4.62
CA GLU A 97 1.62 5.23 3.20
C GLU A 97 1.20 3.93 2.48
N PRO A 98 2.05 2.90 2.35
CA PRO A 98 1.67 1.69 1.63
C PRO A 98 0.53 0.91 2.31
N LEU A 99 0.43 0.99 3.64
CA LEU A 99 -0.71 0.42 4.37
C LEU A 99 -2.00 1.16 4.06
N ALA A 100 -1.98 2.50 3.92
CA ALA A 100 -3.15 3.31 3.58
C ALA A 100 -3.68 3.02 2.17
N VAL A 101 -2.80 2.72 1.21
CA VAL A 101 -3.20 2.27 -0.15
C VAL A 101 -4.10 1.05 -0.06
N SER A 102 -3.68 0.05 0.68
CA SER A 102 -4.43 -1.20 0.86
C SER A 102 -5.64 -1.02 1.77
N TRP A 103 -5.52 -0.21 2.82
CA TRP A 103 -6.64 0.13 3.71
C TRP A 103 -7.81 0.74 2.92
N HIS A 104 -7.52 1.70 2.05
CA HIS A 104 -8.50 2.33 1.17
C HIS A 104 -9.19 1.33 0.24
N ALA A 105 -8.42 0.48 -0.42
CA ALA A 105 -8.93 -0.53 -1.34
C ALA A 105 -9.82 -1.54 -0.61
N VAL A 106 -9.40 -2.03 0.55
CA VAL A 106 -10.16 -2.95 1.40
C VAL A 106 -11.46 -2.29 1.87
N ARG A 107 -11.40 -1.06 2.38
CA ARG A 107 -12.59 -0.33 2.82
C ARG A 107 -13.62 -0.14 1.71
N LEU A 108 -13.18 0.21 0.50
CA LEU A 108 -14.07 0.34 -0.65
C LEU A 108 -14.69 -1.01 -1.05
N GLY A 109 -13.89 -2.07 -1.02
CA GLY A 109 -14.36 -3.42 -1.32
C GLY A 109 -15.40 -3.91 -0.31
N LEU A 110 -15.11 -3.79 0.98
CA LEU A 110 -16.03 -4.17 2.06
C LEU A 110 -17.33 -3.36 2.02
N ALA A 111 -17.26 -2.06 1.71
CA ALA A 111 -18.44 -1.22 1.57
C ALA A 111 -19.31 -1.58 0.36
N SER A 112 -18.76 -2.28 -0.64
CA SER A 112 -19.46 -2.71 -1.85
C SER A 112 -19.91 -4.16 -1.79
N LEU A 113 -19.43 -4.93 -0.80
CA LEU A 113 -19.79 -6.34 -0.62
C LEU A 113 -21.20 -6.44 -0.04
N HIS A 114 -22.09 -7.20 -0.68
CA HIS A 114 -23.44 -7.38 -0.17
C HIS A 114 -23.47 -8.31 1.06
N SER A 115 -24.47 -8.17 1.90
CA SER A 115 -24.55 -8.86 3.21
C SER A 115 -24.67 -10.38 3.13
N GLY A 116 -25.04 -10.94 1.98
CA GLY A 116 -25.13 -12.38 1.75
C GLY A 116 -23.87 -12.99 1.11
N ALA A 117 -22.84 -12.19 0.83
CA ALA A 117 -21.60 -12.69 0.25
C ALA A 117 -20.76 -13.44 1.27
N GLU A 118 -19.92 -14.36 0.79
CA GLU A 118 -18.95 -15.03 1.64
C GLU A 118 -17.96 -14.05 2.25
N GLN A 119 -17.77 -14.14 3.56
CA GLN A 119 -16.82 -13.31 4.31
C GLN A 119 -15.40 -13.89 4.20
N ARG A 120 -14.96 -14.10 2.94
CA ARG A 120 -13.62 -14.60 2.57
C ARG A 120 -12.97 -13.69 1.58
N ALA A 121 -11.72 -13.36 1.83
CA ALA A 121 -10.91 -12.52 0.95
C ALA A 121 -9.77 -13.30 0.30
N LEU A 122 -9.55 -13.03 -0.99
CA LEU A 122 -8.34 -13.42 -1.70
C LEU A 122 -7.50 -12.17 -1.97
N VAL A 123 -6.21 -12.25 -1.70
CA VAL A 123 -5.23 -11.25 -2.08
C VAL A 123 -4.28 -11.86 -3.11
N ILE A 124 -4.18 -11.26 -4.28
CA ILE A 124 -3.28 -11.70 -5.35
C ILE A 124 -1.98 -10.91 -5.25
N GLY A 125 -0.89 -11.62 -4.98
CA GLY A 125 0.46 -11.08 -4.77
C GLY A 125 0.82 -10.85 -3.31
N GLY A 126 1.95 -11.38 -2.88
CA GLY A 126 2.47 -11.32 -1.51
C GLY A 126 3.53 -10.24 -1.26
N GLY A 127 3.60 -9.20 -2.10
CA GLY A 127 4.45 -8.04 -1.87
C GLY A 127 3.91 -7.10 -0.78
N ALA A 128 4.53 -5.93 -0.61
CA ALA A 128 4.15 -4.96 0.42
C ALA A 128 2.66 -4.59 0.37
N ILE A 129 2.11 -4.35 -0.82
CA ILE A 129 0.70 -3.98 -1.00
C ILE A 129 -0.24 -5.14 -0.69
N GLY A 130 0.11 -6.37 -1.11
CA GLY A 130 -0.74 -7.53 -0.80
C GLY A 130 -0.72 -7.91 0.67
N LEU A 131 0.44 -7.90 1.32
CA LEU A 131 0.53 -8.09 2.77
C LEU A 131 -0.28 -7.00 3.51
N ALA A 132 -0.13 -5.73 3.10
CA ALA A 132 -0.89 -4.62 3.65
C ALA A 132 -2.41 -4.83 3.50
N ALA A 133 -2.87 -5.37 2.36
CA ALA A 133 -4.29 -5.68 2.15
C ALA A 133 -4.78 -6.76 3.10
N ALA A 134 -4.00 -7.83 3.30
CA ALA A 134 -4.36 -8.89 4.25
C ALA A 134 -4.45 -8.37 5.70
N LEU A 135 -3.51 -7.51 6.11
CA LEU A 135 -3.54 -6.86 7.42
C LEU A 135 -4.74 -5.90 7.55
N ALA A 136 -5.03 -5.14 6.50
CA ALA A 136 -6.16 -4.21 6.48
C ALA A 136 -7.51 -4.94 6.55
N PHE A 137 -7.67 -6.09 5.90
CA PHE A 137 -8.88 -6.92 6.03
C PHE A 137 -9.13 -7.31 7.48
N ARG A 138 -8.13 -7.85 8.17
CA ARG A 138 -8.25 -8.24 9.57
C ARG A 138 -8.56 -7.06 10.47
N ALA A 139 -7.87 -5.93 10.29
CA ALA A 139 -8.13 -4.71 11.04
C ALA A 139 -9.53 -4.13 10.81
N GLN A 140 -10.14 -4.42 9.67
CA GLN A 140 -11.51 -4.01 9.30
C GLN A 140 -12.56 -5.12 9.49
N GLY A 141 -12.21 -6.24 10.16
CA GLY A 141 -13.15 -7.25 10.63
C GLY A 141 -13.28 -8.50 9.77
N MET A 142 -12.59 -8.62 8.63
CA MET A 142 -12.59 -9.82 7.80
C MET A 142 -11.35 -10.68 8.09
N ASN A 143 -11.54 -11.85 8.72
CA ASN A 143 -10.43 -12.67 9.22
C ASN A 143 -10.02 -13.83 8.28
N ASP A 144 -10.92 -14.32 7.43
CA ASP A 144 -10.61 -15.37 6.45
C ASP A 144 -9.98 -14.73 5.22
N VAL A 145 -8.65 -14.63 5.23
CA VAL A 145 -7.86 -13.99 4.18
C VAL A 145 -6.79 -14.95 3.69
N THR A 146 -6.76 -15.20 2.39
CA THR A 146 -5.74 -16.01 1.72
C THR A 146 -4.93 -15.14 0.77
N ILE A 147 -3.61 -15.23 0.83
CA ILE A 147 -2.70 -14.59 -0.13
C ILE A 147 -2.24 -15.64 -1.14
N VAL A 148 -2.36 -15.38 -2.44
CA VAL A 148 -1.70 -16.21 -3.47
C VAL A 148 -0.38 -15.57 -3.86
N GLU A 149 0.73 -16.32 -3.66
CA GLU A 149 2.09 -15.89 -3.95
C GLU A 149 2.89 -17.07 -4.53
N PRO A 150 3.24 -17.03 -5.82
CA PRO A 150 3.97 -18.13 -6.47
C PRO A 150 5.43 -18.24 -6.03
N ASN A 151 6.08 -17.14 -5.60
CA ASN A 151 7.47 -17.16 -5.15
C ASN A 151 7.60 -17.91 -3.81
N THR A 152 8.33 -19.01 -3.80
CA THR A 152 8.44 -19.89 -2.62
C THR A 152 9.07 -19.19 -1.41
N GLY A 153 10.13 -18.40 -1.61
CA GLY A 153 10.80 -17.69 -0.51
C GLY A 153 9.91 -16.63 0.12
N ARG A 154 9.21 -15.84 -0.72
CA ARG A 154 8.27 -14.84 -0.22
C ARG A 154 7.07 -15.47 0.46
N ARG A 155 6.55 -16.57 -0.08
CA ARG A 155 5.45 -17.31 0.53
C ARG A 155 5.82 -17.86 1.90
N ALA A 156 7.00 -18.47 2.04
CA ALA A 156 7.52 -18.93 3.34
C ALA A 156 7.63 -17.76 4.34
N PHE A 157 8.18 -16.63 3.93
CA PHE A 157 8.26 -15.43 4.76
C PHE A 157 6.88 -14.94 5.23
N LEU A 158 5.88 -14.91 4.33
CA LEU A 158 4.51 -14.54 4.68
C LEU A 158 3.90 -15.47 5.73
N GLN A 159 4.17 -16.78 5.62
CA GLN A 159 3.66 -17.79 6.55
C GLN A 159 4.38 -17.74 7.91
N GLU A 160 5.70 -17.76 7.89
CA GLU A 160 6.53 -17.96 9.08
C GLU A 160 6.76 -16.66 9.88
N ILE A 161 6.94 -15.54 9.18
CA ILE A 161 7.27 -14.24 9.80
C ILE A 161 6.02 -13.37 9.95
N CYS A 162 5.17 -13.31 8.89
CA CYS A 162 4.01 -12.43 8.90
C CYS A 162 2.74 -13.12 9.42
N GLY A 163 2.76 -14.44 9.71
CA GLY A 163 1.60 -15.19 10.21
C GLY A 163 0.39 -15.20 9.26
N GLN A 164 0.65 -15.16 7.94
CA GLN A 164 -0.42 -15.11 6.94
C GLN A 164 -0.71 -16.49 6.35
N THR A 165 -1.97 -16.72 5.96
CA THR A 165 -2.31 -17.85 5.11
C THR A 165 -1.88 -17.52 3.69
N ALA A 166 -0.84 -18.18 3.19
CA ALA A 166 -0.31 -17.96 1.86
C ALA A 166 -0.21 -19.27 1.08
N VAL A 167 -0.63 -19.27 -0.19
CA VAL A 167 -0.67 -20.45 -1.07
C VAL A 167 0.05 -20.17 -2.38
N ALA A 168 0.50 -21.23 -3.07
CA ALA A 168 1.14 -21.11 -4.38
C ALA A 168 0.10 -20.86 -5.49
N GLU A 169 -1.03 -21.54 -5.37
CA GLU A 169 -2.13 -21.51 -6.33
C GLU A 169 -3.46 -21.31 -5.59
N VAL A 170 -4.37 -20.58 -6.20
CA VAL A 170 -5.66 -20.30 -5.61
C VAL A 170 -6.67 -21.41 -5.98
N THR A 171 -7.55 -21.73 -5.04
CA THR A 171 -8.69 -22.65 -5.25
C THR A 171 -9.96 -22.03 -4.66
N GLY A 172 -11.11 -22.42 -5.20
CA GLY A 172 -12.40 -21.94 -4.71
C GLY A 172 -12.77 -20.54 -5.18
N GLN A 173 -13.75 -19.95 -4.52
CA GLN A 173 -14.27 -18.62 -4.79
C GLN A 173 -14.28 -17.78 -3.51
N TYR A 174 -14.26 -16.46 -3.68
CA TYR A 174 -14.12 -15.50 -2.60
C TYR A 174 -15.10 -14.35 -2.80
N GLY A 175 -15.68 -13.87 -1.71
CA GLY A 175 -16.58 -12.72 -1.76
C GLY A 175 -15.87 -11.44 -2.18
N ILE A 176 -14.59 -11.30 -1.81
CA ILE A 176 -13.80 -10.15 -2.22
C ILE A 176 -12.39 -10.57 -2.66
N VAL A 177 -11.93 -10.00 -3.77
CA VAL A 177 -10.59 -10.26 -4.33
C VAL A 177 -9.84 -8.95 -4.49
N VAL A 178 -8.62 -8.87 -3.95
CA VAL A 178 -7.71 -7.73 -4.15
C VAL A 178 -6.62 -8.13 -5.14
N ASP A 179 -6.55 -7.46 -6.29
CA ASP A 179 -5.39 -7.59 -7.19
C ASP A 179 -4.34 -6.52 -6.84
N ALA A 180 -3.31 -6.95 -6.10
CA ALA A 180 -2.19 -6.10 -5.68
C ALA A 180 -1.01 -6.09 -6.67
N VAL A 181 -1.15 -6.76 -7.82
CA VAL A 181 -0.10 -6.93 -8.84
C VAL A 181 -0.43 -6.19 -10.13
N GLY A 182 -1.61 -6.44 -10.71
CA GLY A 182 -2.13 -5.70 -11.87
C GLY A 182 -1.58 -6.15 -13.22
N TYR A 183 -1.32 -7.44 -13.41
CA TYR A 183 -1.04 -8.03 -14.72
C TYR A 183 -2.31 -8.64 -15.34
N ALA A 184 -2.32 -8.86 -16.65
CA ALA A 184 -3.41 -9.56 -17.34
C ALA A 184 -3.70 -10.92 -16.68
N ALA A 185 -2.67 -11.68 -16.33
CA ALA A 185 -2.80 -12.96 -15.65
C ALA A 185 -3.45 -12.83 -14.27
N THR A 186 -3.11 -11.80 -13.47
CA THR A 186 -3.70 -11.61 -12.14
C THR A 186 -5.14 -11.11 -12.21
N ARG A 187 -5.47 -10.26 -13.20
CA ARG A 187 -6.86 -9.87 -13.48
C ARG A 187 -7.74 -11.06 -13.91
N ALA A 188 -7.17 -11.99 -14.71
CA ALA A 188 -7.87 -13.23 -15.08
C ALA A 188 -8.15 -14.11 -13.85
N VAL A 189 -7.15 -14.27 -12.96
CA VAL A 189 -7.32 -14.98 -11.69
C VAL A 189 -8.38 -14.29 -10.82
N ALA A 190 -8.36 -12.96 -10.70
CA ALA A 190 -9.37 -12.23 -9.95
C ALA A 190 -10.78 -12.48 -10.50
N SER A 191 -10.96 -12.39 -11.83
CA SER A 191 -12.24 -12.66 -12.47
C SER A 191 -12.73 -14.10 -12.24
N ALA A 192 -11.82 -15.09 -12.27
CA ALA A 192 -12.17 -16.51 -12.14
C ALA A 192 -12.58 -16.90 -10.71
N HIS A 193 -11.96 -16.26 -9.71
CA HIS A 193 -12.08 -16.64 -8.30
C HIS A 193 -12.99 -15.71 -7.47
N THR A 194 -13.58 -14.70 -8.08
CA THR A 194 -14.64 -13.90 -7.43
C THR A 194 -15.98 -14.63 -7.56
N GLU A 195 -16.71 -14.79 -6.46
CA GLU A 195 -18.03 -15.41 -6.46
C GLU A 195 -19.09 -14.53 -7.15
N PRO A 196 -20.26 -15.09 -7.50
CA PRO A 196 -21.38 -14.27 -7.98
C PRO A 196 -21.77 -13.17 -6.99
N GLY A 197 -21.90 -11.93 -7.49
CA GLY A 197 -22.17 -10.76 -6.66
C GLY A 197 -20.96 -10.24 -5.86
N GLY A 198 -19.80 -10.89 -6.00
CA GLY A 198 -18.58 -10.51 -5.29
C GLY A 198 -17.91 -9.26 -5.84
N VAL A 199 -16.82 -8.86 -5.20
CA VAL A 199 -16.12 -7.60 -5.47
C VAL A 199 -14.65 -7.85 -5.80
N ILE A 200 -14.16 -7.19 -6.84
CA ILE A 200 -12.74 -7.10 -7.17
C ILE A 200 -12.28 -5.67 -6.88
N THR A 201 -11.28 -5.48 -6.01
CA THR A 201 -10.56 -4.21 -5.89
C THR A 201 -9.19 -4.34 -6.55
N HIS A 202 -8.85 -3.38 -7.40
CA HIS A 202 -7.64 -3.40 -8.21
C HIS A 202 -6.72 -2.26 -7.83
N ILE A 203 -5.52 -2.59 -7.38
CA ILE A 203 -4.48 -1.64 -6.90
C ILE A 203 -3.27 -1.68 -7.83
N GLY A 204 -2.90 -2.87 -8.29
CA GLY A 204 -1.66 -3.10 -9.03
C GLY A 204 -1.61 -2.37 -10.37
N LEU A 205 -0.41 -1.97 -10.80
CA LEU A 205 -0.17 -1.20 -12.03
C LEU A 205 0.86 -1.92 -12.93
N GLY A 206 0.83 -3.26 -12.96
CA GLY A 206 1.80 -4.06 -13.72
C GLY A 206 1.66 -3.90 -15.23
N GLU A 207 0.44 -3.90 -15.74
CA GLU A 207 0.12 -3.76 -17.17
C GLU A 207 -1.15 -2.94 -17.37
N ASP A 208 -1.31 -2.34 -18.56
CA ASP A 208 -2.39 -1.40 -18.84
C ASP A 208 -3.70 -2.06 -19.27
N THR A 209 -3.64 -3.22 -19.90
CA THR A 209 -4.80 -3.84 -20.58
C THR A 209 -4.94 -5.33 -20.29
N ASP A 210 -6.04 -5.91 -20.78
CA ASP A 210 -6.37 -7.33 -20.81
C ASP A 210 -6.63 -8.03 -19.45
N GLY A 211 -7.01 -9.28 -19.51
CA GLY A 211 -7.12 -10.21 -18.39
C GLY A 211 -8.47 -10.28 -17.71
N LEU A 212 -9.32 -9.25 -17.76
CA LEU A 212 -10.66 -9.32 -17.18
C LEU A 212 -11.60 -10.19 -18.05
N ASP A 213 -12.28 -11.16 -17.44
CA ASP A 213 -13.38 -11.87 -18.07
C ASP A 213 -14.68 -11.05 -17.94
N ILE A 214 -14.87 -10.10 -18.85
CA ILE A 214 -16.02 -9.20 -18.85
C ILE A 214 -17.35 -9.97 -18.99
N ARG A 215 -17.37 -11.07 -19.79
CA ARG A 215 -18.56 -11.89 -19.94
C ARG A 215 -18.96 -12.53 -18.61
N ARG A 216 -18.00 -13.14 -17.90
CA ARG A 216 -18.24 -13.72 -16.57
C ARG A 216 -18.69 -12.64 -15.58
N MET A 217 -17.98 -11.51 -15.53
CA MET A 217 -18.32 -10.41 -14.63
C MET A 217 -19.76 -9.93 -14.83
N THR A 218 -20.20 -9.79 -16.08
CA THR A 218 -21.59 -9.41 -16.40
C THR A 218 -22.59 -10.49 -15.97
N LEU A 219 -22.31 -11.75 -16.28
CA LEU A 219 -23.23 -12.86 -15.97
C LEU A 219 -23.33 -13.19 -14.48
N GLN A 220 -22.33 -12.77 -13.70
CA GLN A 220 -22.24 -13.04 -12.26
C GLN A 220 -22.39 -11.75 -11.41
N GLU A 221 -22.73 -10.62 -12.01
CA GLU A 221 -22.86 -9.30 -11.33
C GLU A 221 -21.64 -8.94 -10.47
N ILE A 222 -20.42 -9.27 -10.95
CA ILE A 222 -19.18 -8.97 -10.22
C ILE A 222 -18.88 -7.48 -10.31
N THR A 223 -18.69 -6.83 -9.17
CA THR A 223 -18.27 -5.44 -9.09
C THR A 223 -16.75 -5.31 -9.22
N PHE A 224 -16.29 -4.43 -10.12
CA PHE A 224 -14.86 -4.10 -10.25
C PHE A 224 -14.61 -2.65 -9.82
N ILE A 225 -13.67 -2.44 -8.89
CA ILE A 225 -13.31 -1.13 -8.35
C ILE A 225 -11.82 -0.89 -8.57
N GLY A 226 -11.49 0.03 -9.48
CA GLY A 226 -10.14 0.59 -9.56
C GLY A 226 -9.91 1.51 -8.34
N THR A 227 -8.79 1.34 -7.64
CA THR A 227 -8.45 2.14 -6.48
C THR A 227 -7.16 2.92 -6.72
N TYR A 228 -7.10 4.15 -6.21
CA TYR A 228 -5.95 5.02 -6.36
C TYR A 228 -5.60 5.68 -5.04
N THR A 229 -4.39 5.40 -4.56
CA THR A 229 -3.89 5.92 -3.28
C THR A 229 -4.93 5.78 -2.15
N TYR A 230 -5.26 6.83 -1.44
CA TYR A 230 -6.17 6.85 -0.28
C TYR A 230 -6.66 8.27 -0.02
N THR A 231 -7.76 8.41 0.72
CA THR A 231 -8.21 9.72 1.22
C THR A 231 -7.35 10.17 2.41
N ALA A 232 -7.39 11.46 2.74
CA ALA A 232 -6.70 11.96 3.93
C ALA A 232 -7.22 11.28 5.21
N GLN A 233 -8.51 10.88 5.24
CA GLN A 233 -9.07 10.13 6.36
C GLN A 233 -8.52 8.70 6.42
N ASP A 234 -8.46 7.98 5.29
CA ASP A 234 -7.87 6.63 5.27
C ASP A 234 -6.42 6.62 5.77
N PHE A 235 -5.64 7.65 5.44
CA PHE A 235 -4.27 7.78 5.96
C PHE A 235 -4.25 7.93 7.49
N ARG A 236 -5.11 8.79 8.04
CA ARG A 236 -5.21 8.95 9.51
C ARG A 236 -5.69 7.69 10.20
N ASP A 237 -6.69 7.01 9.63
CA ASP A 237 -7.23 5.76 10.19
C ASP A 237 -6.18 4.65 10.16
N THR A 238 -5.38 4.58 9.09
CA THR A 238 -4.27 3.64 8.96
C THR A 238 -3.16 3.95 9.97
N ALA A 239 -2.77 5.21 10.10
CA ALA A 239 -1.78 5.63 11.11
C ALA A 239 -2.26 5.27 12.53
N ALA A 240 -3.53 5.54 12.86
CA ALA A 240 -4.11 5.14 14.13
C ALA A 240 -4.08 3.62 14.31
N ALA A 241 -4.39 2.84 13.26
CA ALA A 241 -4.35 1.38 13.31
C ALA A 241 -2.92 0.82 13.49
N ILE A 242 -1.90 1.52 13.00
CA ILE A 242 -0.50 1.23 13.32
C ILE A 242 -0.24 1.49 14.81
N PHE A 243 -0.63 2.65 15.31
CA PHE A 243 -0.31 3.14 16.66
C PHE A 243 -0.99 2.32 17.75
N ASP A 244 -2.19 1.82 17.50
CA ASP A 244 -2.96 0.98 18.42
C ASP A 244 -2.76 -0.54 18.22
N GLY A 245 -1.89 -0.93 17.27
CA GLY A 245 -1.51 -2.32 17.02
C GLY A 245 -2.54 -3.16 16.25
N ARG A 246 -3.63 -2.56 15.73
CA ARG A 246 -4.66 -3.31 14.95
C ARG A 246 -4.12 -3.94 13.67
N LEU A 247 -3.03 -3.43 13.11
CA LEU A 247 -2.35 -4.00 11.95
C LEU A 247 -1.34 -5.09 12.31
N GLY A 248 -1.27 -5.47 13.59
CA GLY A 248 -0.35 -6.48 14.09
C GLY A 248 1.10 -6.00 14.20
N ALA A 249 2.01 -6.93 14.44
CA ALA A 249 3.44 -6.65 14.43
C ALA A 249 3.89 -6.30 13.01
N LEU A 250 4.59 -5.19 12.87
CA LEU A 250 5.09 -4.69 11.58
C LEU A 250 6.59 -5.03 11.38
N ASP A 251 7.08 -6.07 12.03
CA ASP A 251 8.49 -6.52 12.03
C ASP A 251 8.90 -7.24 10.73
N TRP A 252 8.07 -7.19 9.70
CA TRP A 252 8.32 -7.78 8.39
C TRP A 252 9.13 -6.88 7.45
N ILE A 253 9.75 -5.84 7.97
CA ILE A 253 10.62 -4.91 7.25
C ILE A 253 12.09 -5.30 7.40
N GLU A 254 12.89 -4.94 6.41
CA GLU A 254 14.35 -4.93 6.47
C GLU A 254 14.83 -3.47 6.51
N THR A 255 15.83 -3.16 7.33
CA THR A 255 16.38 -1.81 7.43
C THR A 255 17.78 -1.75 6.84
N ARG A 256 18.08 -0.70 6.10
CA ARG A 256 19.41 -0.45 5.51
C ARG A 256 19.76 1.03 5.58
N ALA A 257 21.05 1.33 5.45
CA ALA A 257 21.49 2.72 5.28
C ALA A 257 21.01 3.29 3.93
N LEU A 258 20.71 4.58 3.87
CA LEU A 258 20.30 5.25 2.62
C LEU A 258 21.34 5.09 1.50
N SER A 259 22.62 5.04 1.83
CA SER A 259 23.72 4.80 0.88
C SER A 259 23.61 3.44 0.15
N GLU A 260 22.90 2.48 0.73
CA GLU A 260 22.67 1.15 0.15
C GLU A 260 21.41 1.11 -0.75
N GLY A 261 20.71 2.22 -0.91
CA GLY A 261 19.43 2.28 -1.64
C GLY A 261 19.52 1.73 -3.07
N ALA A 262 20.59 2.04 -3.80
CA ALA A 262 20.77 1.51 -5.16
C ALA A 262 20.91 -0.03 -5.18
N ALA A 263 21.64 -0.61 -4.23
CA ALA A 263 21.78 -2.05 -4.07
C ALA A 263 20.43 -2.69 -3.68
N ALA A 264 19.70 -2.08 -2.74
CA ALA A 264 18.37 -2.51 -2.32
C ALA A 264 17.40 -2.61 -3.50
N PHE A 265 17.34 -1.60 -4.37
CA PHE A 265 16.53 -1.63 -5.59
C PHE A 265 16.92 -2.76 -6.55
N ALA A 266 18.23 -2.99 -6.74
CA ALA A 266 18.71 -4.05 -7.61
C ALA A 266 18.35 -5.45 -7.06
N GLU A 267 18.45 -5.66 -5.77
CA GLU A 267 18.13 -6.93 -5.11
C GLU A 267 16.63 -7.21 -5.09
N LEU A 268 15.79 -6.21 -4.78
CA LEU A 268 14.33 -6.32 -4.88
C LEU A 268 13.88 -6.74 -6.28
N ARG A 269 14.45 -6.10 -7.32
CA ARG A 269 14.15 -6.45 -8.72
C ARG A 269 14.60 -7.84 -9.10
N ALA A 270 15.69 -8.31 -8.54
CA ALA A 270 16.21 -9.65 -8.77
C ALA A 270 15.48 -10.73 -7.93
N GLY A 271 14.49 -10.35 -7.11
CA GLY A 271 13.75 -11.28 -6.24
C GLY A 271 14.59 -11.90 -5.13
N ARG A 272 15.73 -11.28 -4.76
CA ARG A 272 16.63 -11.80 -3.74
C ARG A 272 16.28 -11.37 -2.31
N VAL A 273 15.33 -10.46 -2.15
CA VAL A 273 14.83 -10.01 -0.84
C VAL A 273 13.50 -10.68 -0.56
N ALA A 274 13.41 -11.40 0.55
CA ALA A 274 12.18 -12.06 0.98
C ALA A 274 11.25 -11.08 1.73
N ALA A 275 11.81 -10.13 2.49
CA ALA A 275 11.06 -9.11 3.19
C ALA A 275 10.24 -8.25 2.20
N PRO A 276 8.95 -8.05 2.44
CA PRO A 276 8.09 -7.27 1.55
C PRO A 276 8.50 -5.80 1.40
N LYS A 277 9.28 -5.27 2.35
CA LYS A 277 9.67 -3.86 2.39
C LYS A 277 11.07 -3.67 2.95
N ILE A 278 11.81 -2.72 2.35
CA ILE A 278 13.07 -2.20 2.90
C ILE A 278 12.84 -0.74 3.32
N VAL A 279 13.19 -0.41 4.57
CA VAL A 279 13.23 0.95 5.09
C VAL A 279 14.67 1.45 5.04
N LEU A 280 14.87 2.65 4.50
CA LEU A 280 16.20 3.26 4.36
C LEU A 280 16.39 4.34 5.41
N HIS A 281 17.47 4.23 6.21
CA HIS A 281 17.85 5.19 7.21
C HIS A 281 18.83 6.22 6.63
N PRO A 282 18.47 7.52 6.59
CA PRO A 282 19.34 8.57 6.05
C PRO A 282 20.49 8.94 6.98
N TRP A 283 20.39 8.59 8.25
CA TRP A 283 21.42 8.76 9.28
C TRP A 283 22.07 7.42 9.60
N PRO A 284 23.33 7.42 10.10
CA PRO A 284 23.94 6.18 10.55
C PRO A 284 23.03 5.43 11.53
N LEU A 285 22.83 4.14 11.30
CA LEU A 285 22.17 3.27 12.26
C LEU A 285 23.04 3.29 13.53
N SER A 286 22.48 3.71 14.68
CA SER A 286 23.14 3.59 15.95
C SER A 286 23.37 2.10 16.21
N SER A 287 24.66 1.74 16.38
CA SER A 287 25.12 0.41 16.75
C SER A 287 24.64 -0.01 18.14
#